data_14354206f654c61cb8dd56b32f81c51c
#
_entry.id   14354206f654c61cb8dd56b32f81c51c
#
_cell.length_a   1.000
_cell.length_b   1.000
_cell.length_c   1.000
_cell.angle_alpha   90.00
_cell.angle_beta   90.00
_cell.angle_gamma   90.00
#
_symmetry.space_group_name_H-M   'P 1'
#
loop_
_entity.id
_entity.type
_entity.pdbx_description
1 polymer ?
#
loop_
_entity_poly.entity_id
_entity_poly.type
_entity_poly.pdbx_seq_one_letter_code
_entity_poly.pdbx_strand_id
1 'polypeptide(L)'
;AKNLGVTLTSTMSMDSHVSNVCKSACIELRRISSIRHYLTVDATKVLVCAFVLSKLDYCNSLFSGCPQYVLDRLQRVQNCAARLILKRRKRDHVQPLLRQLHWLPVRSRIQYKLSNLCFNHFAKSSPAYISDLLTVYVPTRTLRSSADSRTLVIPSTRTKTFGESAFSYSGPTQWNTLPHNLRHAQTTSAFKSQLKTHLFRSAFD
;
A
#
# COMPACT_ATOMS: atom_id res chain seq x y z
N ALA A 1 -22.18 -7.92 0.56
CA ALA A 1 -21.71 -9.03 -0.27
C ALA A 1 -20.25 -9.30 0.01
N LYS A 2 -19.76 -10.50 -0.30
CA LYS A 2 -18.34 -10.87 -0.22
C LYS A 2 -17.88 -11.30 -1.61
N ASN A 3 -16.82 -10.67 -2.12
CA ASN A 3 -16.25 -10.97 -3.42
C ASN A 3 -14.74 -11.15 -3.29
N LEU A 4 -14.20 -12.30 -3.74
CA LEU A 4 -12.78 -12.66 -3.66
C LEU A 4 -12.16 -12.36 -2.27
N GLY A 5 -12.90 -12.66 -1.19
CA GLY A 5 -12.44 -12.40 0.18
C GLY A 5 -12.66 -10.97 0.69
N VAL A 6 -13.00 -10.02 -0.17
CA VAL A 6 -13.30 -8.63 0.22
C VAL A 6 -14.78 -8.49 0.57
N THR A 7 -15.07 -7.86 1.71
CA THR A 7 -16.45 -7.55 2.13
C THR A 7 -16.84 -6.20 1.56
N LEU A 8 -17.84 -6.18 0.68
CA LEU A 8 -18.39 -4.98 0.07
C LEU A 8 -19.74 -4.66 0.73
N THR A 9 -19.92 -3.41 1.12
CA THR A 9 -21.19 -2.86 1.63
C THR A 9 -21.96 -2.18 0.49
N SER A 10 -23.25 -1.89 0.68
CA SER A 10 -24.04 -1.11 -0.27
C SER A 10 -23.49 0.31 -0.46
N THR A 11 -22.82 0.85 0.55
CA THR A 11 -22.17 2.16 0.51
C THR A 11 -20.74 2.11 -0.01
N MET A 12 -20.24 0.97 -0.48
CA MET A 12 -18.85 0.74 -0.88
C MET A 12 -17.80 1.15 0.18
N SER A 13 -18.22 1.33 1.43
CA SER A 13 -17.33 1.59 2.56
C SER A 13 -16.48 0.37 2.87
N MET A 14 -15.20 0.57 3.10
CA MET A 14 -14.25 -0.48 3.50
C MET A 14 -14.26 -0.77 5.01
N ASP A 15 -15.06 -0.07 5.82
CA ASP A 15 -15.08 -0.20 7.29
C ASP A 15 -15.30 -1.64 7.77
N SER A 16 -16.33 -2.30 7.21
CA SER A 16 -16.65 -3.70 7.57
C SER A 16 -15.54 -4.65 7.16
N HIS A 17 -14.95 -4.46 5.97
CA HIS A 17 -13.83 -5.26 5.51
C HIS A 17 -12.60 -5.08 6.40
N VAL A 18 -12.21 -3.83 6.67
CA VAL A 18 -11.09 -3.52 7.57
C VAL A 18 -11.32 -4.06 8.97
N SER A 19 -12.57 -4.01 9.50
CA SER A 19 -12.91 -4.63 10.77
C SER A 19 -12.62 -6.13 10.79
N ASN A 20 -13.02 -6.83 9.73
CA ASN A 20 -12.80 -8.26 9.59
C ASN A 20 -11.30 -8.60 9.46
N VAL A 21 -10.57 -7.82 8.66
CA VAL A 21 -9.10 -7.97 8.50
C VAL A 21 -8.39 -7.75 9.84
N CYS A 22 -8.69 -6.66 10.54
CA CYS A 22 -8.11 -6.37 11.85
C CYS A 22 -8.42 -7.46 12.88
N LYS A 23 -9.68 -7.92 12.95
CA LYS A 23 -10.10 -9.01 13.85
C LYS A 23 -9.30 -10.28 13.57
N SER A 24 -9.25 -10.72 12.30
CA SER A 24 -8.51 -11.90 11.89
C SER A 24 -7.01 -11.77 12.18
N ALA A 25 -6.39 -10.65 11.85
CA ALA A 25 -4.98 -10.39 12.12
C ALA A 25 -4.66 -10.36 13.63
N CYS A 26 -5.54 -9.79 14.45
CA CYS A 26 -5.39 -9.79 15.91
C CYS A 26 -5.48 -11.20 16.52
N ILE A 27 -6.31 -12.08 15.95
CA ILE A 27 -6.37 -13.50 16.38
C ILE A 27 -5.01 -14.16 16.14
N GLU A 28 -4.41 -13.98 14.94
CA GLU A 28 -3.10 -14.55 14.65
C GLU A 28 -1.98 -13.95 15.53
N LEU A 29 -2.02 -12.65 15.79
CA LEU A 29 -1.08 -12.02 16.71
C LEU A 29 -1.16 -12.63 18.11
N ARG A 30 -2.36 -12.93 18.62
CA ARG A 30 -2.53 -13.60 19.92
C ARG A 30 -1.96 -15.01 19.91
N ARG A 31 -2.20 -15.80 18.83
CA ARG A 31 -1.64 -17.13 18.65
C ARG A 31 -0.11 -17.12 18.63
N ILE A 32 0.48 -16.19 17.86
CA ILE A 32 1.94 -16.04 17.83
C ILE A 32 2.46 -15.56 19.19
N SER A 33 1.73 -14.69 19.88
CA SER A 33 2.11 -14.17 21.19
C SER A 33 2.19 -15.28 22.25
N SER A 34 1.28 -16.26 22.22
CA SER A 34 1.27 -17.36 23.21
C SER A 34 2.53 -18.23 23.11
N ILE A 35 3.09 -18.38 21.92
CA ILE A 35 4.31 -19.19 21.67
C ILE A 35 5.58 -18.32 21.52
N ARG A 36 5.47 -16.98 21.65
CA ARG A 36 6.55 -16.04 21.37
C ARG A 36 7.84 -16.31 22.15
N HIS A 37 7.75 -16.84 23.36
CA HIS A 37 8.90 -17.16 24.21
C HIS A 37 9.74 -18.32 23.69
N TYR A 38 9.16 -19.22 22.90
CA TYR A 38 9.88 -20.32 22.26
C TYR A 38 10.48 -19.94 20.89
N LEU A 39 10.16 -18.74 20.37
CA LEU A 39 10.55 -18.32 19.03
C LEU A 39 11.72 -17.34 19.04
N THR A 40 12.61 -17.49 18.07
CA THR A 40 13.61 -16.45 17.75
C THR A 40 12.93 -15.22 17.15
N VAL A 41 13.65 -14.10 17.07
CA VAL A 41 13.15 -12.88 16.43
C VAL A 41 12.84 -13.14 14.95
N ASP A 42 13.70 -13.85 14.26
CA ASP A 42 13.54 -14.11 12.82
C ASP A 42 12.37 -15.06 12.55
N ALA A 43 12.22 -16.14 13.32
CA ALA A 43 11.08 -17.04 13.21
C ALA A 43 9.77 -16.27 13.48
N THR A 44 9.73 -15.41 14.51
CA THR A 44 8.56 -14.56 14.79
C THR A 44 8.26 -13.61 13.63
N LYS A 45 9.30 -13.01 13.03
CA LYS A 45 9.15 -12.13 11.86
C LYS A 45 8.54 -12.86 10.68
N VAL A 46 8.99 -14.09 10.39
CA VAL A 46 8.44 -14.92 9.31
C VAL A 46 6.96 -15.23 9.56
N LEU A 47 6.59 -15.68 10.76
CA LEU A 47 5.20 -15.97 11.11
C LEU A 47 4.31 -14.75 11.02
N VAL A 48 4.76 -13.61 11.54
CA VAL A 48 4.01 -12.36 11.47
C VAL A 48 3.86 -11.89 10.01
N CYS A 49 4.88 -12.00 9.19
CA CYS A 49 4.77 -11.66 7.77
C CYS A 49 3.74 -12.57 7.06
N ALA A 50 3.80 -13.88 7.31
CA ALA A 50 2.93 -14.85 6.66
C ALA A 50 1.45 -14.74 7.10
N PHE A 51 1.17 -14.59 8.39
CA PHE A 51 -0.18 -14.69 8.92
C PHE A 51 -0.84 -13.34 9.25
N VAL A 52 -0.07 -12.28 9.40
CA VAL A 52 -0.60 -10.97 9.78
C VAL A 52 -0.42 -9.96 8.65
N LEU A 53 0.82 -9.71 8.19
CA LEU A 53 1.05 -8.69 7.16
C LEU A 53 0.45 -9.10 5.81
N SER A 54 0.44 -10.36 5.46
CA SER A 54 -0.23 -10.85 4.25
C SER A 54 -1.71 -10.48 4.20
N LYS A 55 -2.41 -10.50 5.36
CA LYS A 55 -3.81 -10.08 5.46
C LYS A 55 -3.98 -8.56 5.30
N LEU A 56 -3.03 -7.77 5.81
CA LEU A 56 -3.04 -6.31 5.66
C LEU A 56 -2.72 -5.89 4.21
N ASP A 57 -1.89 -6.68 3.51
CA ASP A 57 -1.47 -6.40 2.14
C ASP A 57 -2.43 -6.94 1.08
N TYR A 58 -3.30 -7.88 1.45
CA TYR A 58 -4.28 -8.43 0.54
C TYR A 58 -5.27 -7.36 0.09
N CYS A 59 -5.35 -7.14 -1.23
CA CYS A 59 -6.22 -6.12 -1.85
C CYS A 59 -6.04 -4.70 -1.27
N ASN A 60 -4.88 -4.36 -0.73
CA ASN A 60 -4.66 -3.08 -0.03
C ASN A 60 -4.82 -1.84 -0.95
N SER A 61 -4.73 -1.99 -2.27
CA SER A 61 -5.04 -0.91 -3.22
C SER A 61 -6.48 -0.39 -3.10
N LEU A 62 -7.43 -1.23 -2.65
CA LEU A 62 -8.81 -0.82 -2.40
C LEU A 62 -8.96 0.16 -1.22
N PHE A 63 -7.94 0.26 -0.38
CA PHE A 63 -7.93 1.23 0.73
C PHE A 63 -7.45 2.62 0.30
N SER A 64 -7.17 2.82 -0.98
CA SER A 64 -6.91 4.16 -1.53
C SER A 64 -8.16 5.01 -1.38
N GLY A 65 -7.98 6.25 -0.93
CA GLY A 65 -9.11 7.14 -0.67
C GLY A 65 -9.91 6.86 0.61
N CYS A 66 -9.60 5.79 1.35
CA CYS A 66 -10.24 5.54 2.64
C CYS A 66 -9.90 6.65 3.65
N PRO A 67 -10.87 7.04 4.51
CA PRO A 67 -10.63 7.97 5.60
C PRO A 67 -9.49 7.51 6.50
N GLN A 68 -8.75 8.47 7.08
CA GLN A 68 -7.56 8.21 7.88
C GLN A 68 -7.84 7.26 9.06
N TYR A 69 -9.01 7.39 9.72
CA TYR A 69 -9.38 6.53 10.85
C TYR A 69 -9.44 5.04 10.49
N VAL A 70 -9.78 4.71 9.22
CA VAL A 70 -9.81 3.34 8.70
C VAL A 70 -8.39 2.81 8.56
N LEU A 71 -7.49 3.61 7.98
CA LEU A 71 -6.07 3.26 7.83
C LEU A 71 -5.38 3.13 9.19
N ASP A 72 -5.73 3.97 10.15
CA ASP A 72 -5.20 3.92 11.52
C ASP A 72 -5.51 2.60 12.24
N ARG A 73 -6.63 1.98 11.91
CA ARG A 73 -6.98 0.66 12.47
C ARG A 73 -6.01 -0.42 11.97
N LEU A 74 -5.72 -0.43 10.66
CA LEU A 74 -4.73 -1.32 10.07
C LEU A 74 -3.32 -1.03 10.61
N GLN A 75 -2.97 0.26 10.72
CA GLN A 75 -1.69 0.70 11.27
C GLN A 75 -1.49 0.24 12.72
N ARG A 76 -2.55 0.27 13.56
CA ARG A 76 -2.49 -0.24 14.94
C ARG A 76 -2.15 -1.73 14.96
N VAL A 77 -2.70 -2.53 14.06
CA VAL A 77 -2.37 -3.97 13.94
C VAL A 77 -0.90 -4.15 13.57
N GLN A 78 -0.41 -3.40 12.56
CA GLN A 78 1.01 -3.43 12.18
C GLN A 78 1.92 -3.02 13.34
N ASN A 79 1.54 -2.01 14.10
CA ASN A 79 2.28 -1.54 15.27
C ASN A 79 2.36 -2.60 16.38
N CYS A 80 1.26 -3.33 16.63
CA CYS A 80 1.25 -4.45 17.57
C CYS A 80 2.17 -5.58 17.08
N ALA A 81 2.16 -5.87 15.79
CA ALA A 81 3.02 -6.86 15.18
C ALA A 81 4.52 -6.52 15.36
N ALA A 82 4.90 -5.26 15.11
CA ALA A 82 6.30 -4.81 15.28
C ALA A 82 6.76 -4.94 16.75
N ARG A 83 5.91 -4.54 17.71
CA ARG A 83 6.21 -4.68 19.13
C ARG A 83 6.35 -6.14 19.56
N LEU A 84 5.50 -7.03 19.03
CA LEU A 84 5.56 -8.46 19.32
C LEU A 84 6.89 -9.07 18.85
N ILE A 85 7.34 -8.76 17.64
CA ILE A 85 8.61 -9.25 17.09
C ILE A 85 9.79 -8.80 17.96
N LEU A 86 9.84 -7.52 18.29
CA LEU A 86 10.98 -6.90 18.98
C LEU A 86 10.85 -6.93 20.52
N LYS A 87 9.86 -7.64 21.06
CA LYS A 87 9.57 -7.75 22.51
C LYS A 87 9.50 -6.37 23.20
N ARG A 88 8.82 -5.40 22.56
CA ARG A 88 8.66 -4.04 23.08
C ARG A 88 7.33 -3.85 23.78
N ARG A 89 7.29 -2.88 24.72
CA ARG A 89 6.10 -2.57 25.50
C ARG A 89 5.05 -1.82 24.66
N LYS A 90 3.79 -1.86 25.08
CA LYS A 90 2.67 -1.18 24.38
C LYS A 90 2.88 0.33 24.22
N ARG A 91 3.60 0.97 25.16
CA ARG A 91 3.85 2.42 25.18
C ARG A 91 5.08 2.85 24.38
N ASP A 92 5.93 1.91 23.93
CA ASP A 92 7.14 2.25 23.18
C ASP A 92 6.77 2.87 21.82
N HIS A 93 7.53 3.89 21.43
CA HIS A 93 7.36 4.51 20.12
C HIS A 93 7.57 3.49 19.01
N VAL A 94 6.69 3.52 18.01
CA VAL A 94 6.63 2.48 16.98
C VAL A 94 7.49 2.80 15.75
N GLN A 95 7.72 4.08 15.44
CA GLN A 95 8.49 4.47 14.26
C GLN A 95 9.90 3.85 14.23
N PRO A 96 10.70 3.87 15.31
CA PRO A 96 12.00 3.22 15.35
C PRO A 96 11.90 1.71 15.11
N LEU A 97 10.81 1.07 15.58
CA LEU A 97 10.61 -0.37 15.41
C LEU A 97 10.30 -0.73 13.96
N LEU A 98 9.46 0.05 13.29
CA LEU A 98 9.16 -0.13 11.87
C LEU A 98 10.41 0.11 11.01
N ARG A 99 11.21 1.14 11.36
CA ARG A 99 12.50 1.43 10.71
C ARG A 99 13.48 0.26 10.87
N GLN A 100 13.64 -0.27 12.07
CA GLN A 100 14.49 -1.45 12.36
C GLN A 100 14.06 -2.70 11.59
N LEU A 101 12.74 -2.91 11.45
CA LEU A 101 12.19 -4.04 10.70
C LEU A 101 12.19 -3.82 9.17
N HIS A 102 12.57 -2.63 8.70
CA HIS A 102 12.44 -2.20 7.31
C HIS A 102 11.01 -2.31 6.77
N TRP A 103 10.03 -1.97 7.59
CA TRP A 103 8.63 -2.03 7.24
C TRP A 103 8.06 -0.67 6.86
N LEU A 104 7.50 -0.58 5.69
CA LEU A 104 6.71 0.58 5.28
C LEU A 104 5.41 0.65 6.10
N PRO A 105 5.00 1.86 6.57
CA PRO A 105 3.68 2.08 7.14
C PRO A 105 2.55 1.68 6.17
N VAL A 106 1.37 1.39 6.69
CA VAL A 106 0.21 0.93 5.88
C VAL A 106 -0.06 1.86 4.70
N ARG A 107 -0.06 3.18 4.90
CA ARG A 107 -0.27 4.17 3.84
C ARG A 107 0.76 4.04 2.71
N SER A 108 2.04 3.93 3.07
CA SER A 108 3.12 3.76 2.09
C SER A 108 3.06 2.41 1.36
N ARG A 109 2.52 1.37 2.00
CA ARG A 109 2.27 0.08 1.33
C ARG A 109 1.18 0.17 0.27
N ILE A 110 0.13 0.95 0.51
CA ILE A 110 -0.93 1.23 -0.47
C ILE A 110 -0.34 2.00 -1.65
N GLN A 111 0.42 3.07 -1.38
CA GLN A 111 1.12 3.86 -2.39
C GLN A 111 2.08 2.99 -3.22
N TYR A 112 2.83 2.12 -2.57
CA TYR A 112 3.72 1.16 -3.23
C TYR A 112 2.94 0.25 -4.19
N LYS A 113 1.79 -0.28 -3.78
CA LYS A 113 0.96 -1.15 -4.62
C LYS A 113 0.39 -0.43 -5.83
N LEU A 114 -0.18 0.77 -5.64
CA LEU A 114 -0.73 1.59 -6.72
C LEU A 114 0.36 1.96 -7.73
N SER A 115 1.52 2.42 -7.26
CA SER A 115 2.64 2.78 -8.13
C SER A 115 3.18 1.60 -8.94
N ASN A 116 3.20 0.39 -8.35
CA ASN A 116 3.57 -0.82 -9.10
C ASN A 116 2.56 -1.17 -10.19
N LEU A 117 1.26 -0.99 -9.94
CA LEU A 117 0.24 -1.23 -10.96
C LEU A 117 0.39 -0.25 -12.15
N CYS A 118 0.67 1.03 -11.86
CA CYS A 118 0.93 2.03 -12.90
C CYS A 118 2.23 1.73 -13.66
N PHE A 119 3.31 1.33 -12.96
CA PHE A 119 4.56 0.97 -13.61
C PHE A 119 4.38 -0.22 -14.57
N ASN A 120 3.62 -1.25 -14.17
CA ASN A 120 3.37 -2.42 -15.00
C ASN A 120 2.62 -2.06 -16.29
N HIS A 121 1.78 -1.02 -16.29
CA HIS A 121 1.14 -0.49 -17.50
C HIS A 121 2.21 0.00 -18.50
N PHE A 122 3.17 0.83 -18.05
CA PHE A 122 4.27 1.29 -18.90
C PHE A 122 5.22 0.17 -19.34
N ALA A 123 5.43 -0.84 -18.49
CA ALA A 123 6.23 -2.02 -18.80
C ALA A 123 5.48 -3.06 -19.67
N LYS A 124 4.24 -2.76 -20.11
CA LYS A 124 3.38 -3.66 -20.91
C LYS A 124 3.19 -5.05 -20.26
N SER A 125 3.28 -5.12 -18.95
CA SER A 125 3.11 -6.35 -18.15
C SER A 125 1.81 -6.36 -17.33
N SER A 126 0.97 -5.35 -17.51
CA SER A 126 -0.34 -5.23 -16.87
C SER A 126 -1.41 -5.95 -17.68
N PRO A 127 -2.41 -6.60 -17.04
CA PRO A 127 -3.60 -7.08 -17.72
C PRO A 127 -4.35 -5.96 -18.45
N ALA A 128 -5.03 -6.28 -19.57
CA ALA A 128 -5.72 -5.28 -20.40
C ALA A 128 -6.71 -4.44 -19.60
N TYR A 129 -7.54 -5.08 -18.76
CA TYR A 129 -8.55 -4.39 -17.93
C TYR A 129 -7.97 -3.37 -16.91
N ILE A 130 -6.71 -3.51 -16.53
CA ILE A 130 -6.02 -2.49 -15.70
C ILE A 130 -5.46 -1.39 -16.61
N SER A 131 -4.88 -1.78 -17.74
CA SER A 131 -4.29 -0.83 -18.71
C SER A 131 -5.34 0.11 -19.30
N ASP A 132 -6.55 -0.37 -19.56
CA ASP A 132 -7.66 0.40 -20.11
C ASP A 132 -8.17 1.51 -19.16
N LEU A 133 -7.86 1.39 -17.86
CA LEU A 133 -8.17 2.41 -16.86
C LEU A 133 -7.13 3.55 -16.79
N LEU A 134 -6.02 3.42 -17.50
CA LEU A 134 -4.89 4.35 -17.44
C LEU A 134 -4.67 5.00 -18.82
N THR A 135 -4.70 6.32 -18.85
CA THR A 135 -4.43 7.09 -20.08
C THR A 135 -3.13 7.85 -19.93
N VAL A 136 -2.20 7.65 -20.85
CA VAL A 136 -0.93 8.38 -20.87
C VAL A 136 -1.20 9.82 -21.29
N TYR A 137 -0.64 10.77 -20.55
CA TYR A 137 -0.75 12.18 -20.91
C TYR A 137 0.15 12.51 -22.10
N VAL A 138 -0.44 13.02 -23.16
CA VAL A 138 0.27 13.55 -24.33
C VAL A 138 0.14 15.06 -24.32
N PRO A 139 1.25 15.80 -24.16
CA PRO A 139 1.20 17.25 -24.15
C PRO A 139 0.82 17.80 -25.52
N THR A 140 -0.10 18.76 -25.56
CA THR A 140 -0.53 19.45 -26.77
C THR A 140 0.51 20.46 -27.28
N ARG A 141 1.43 20.88 -26.43
CA ARG A 141 2.56 21.76 -26.74
C ARG A 141 3.85 21.16 -26.21
N THR A 142 4.91 21.16 -27.02
CA THR A 142 6.25 20.72 -26.61
C THR A 142 6.88 21.76 -25.67
N LEU A 143 6.77 21.57 -24.39
CA LEU A 143 7.54 22.28 -23.39
C LEU A 143 8.82 21.49 -23.09
N ARG A 144 9.90 22.16 -22.67
CA ARG A 144 11.17 21.48 -22.30
C ARG A 144 10.99 20.40 -21.23
N SER A 145 9.96 20.52 -20.39
CA SER A 145 9.60 19.55 -19.34
C SER A 145 8.64 18.44 -19.81
N SER A 146 8.06 18.56 -21.00
CA SER A 146 6.99 17.67 -21.47
C SER A 146 7.48 16.51 -22.34
N ALA A 147 8.71 16.60 -22.86
CA ALA A 147 9.20 15.67 -23.90
C ALA A 147 9.41 14.23 -23.38
N ASP A 148 9.49 14.01 -22.06
CA ASP A 148 9.89 12.72 -21.53
C ASP A 148 9.19 12.35 -20.21
N SER A 149 7.98 12.81 -19.97
CA SER A 149 7.28 12.48 -18.76
C SER A 149 6.31 11.31 -18.94
N ARG A 150 6.63 10.15 -18.38
CA ARG A 150 5.66 9.05 -18.18
C ARG A 150 4.58 9.53 -17.18
N THR A 151 3.77 10.48 -17.60
CA THR A 151 2.70 11.09 -16.81
C THR A 151 1.37 10.48 -17.23
N LEU A 152 0.47 10.26 -16.28
CA LEU A 152 -0.87 9.75 -16.52
C LEU A 152 -1.90 10.86 -16.41
N VAL A 153 -2.95 10.79 -17.21
CA VAL A 153 -4.11 11.69 -17.12
C VAL A 153 -4.87 11.36 -15.85
N ILE A 154 -5.15 12.37 -15.03
CA ILE A 154 -6.03 12.21 -13.87
C ILE A 154 -7.44 12.60 -14.35
N PRO A 155 -8.39 11.63 -14.42
CA PRO A 155 -9.74 11.92 -14.87
C PRO A 155 -10.47 12.82 -13.87
N SER A 156 -11.35 13.68 -14.36
CA SER A 156 -12.25 14.44 -13.50
C SER A 156 -13.28 13.50 -12.86
N THR A 157 -13.55 13.67 -11.58
CA THR A 157 -14.55 12.88 -10.87
C THR A 157 -15.63 13.78 -10.30
N ARG A 158 -16.90 13.32 -10.37
CA ARG A 158 -18.04 14.05 -9.81
C ARG A 158 -18.20 13.86 -8.31
N THR A 159 -17.62 12.78 -7.77
CA THR A 159 -17.78 12.42 -6.34
C THR A 159 -16.41 12.23 -5.70
N LYS A 160 -16.22 12.89 -4.55
CA LYS A 160 -14.98 12.75 -3.77
C LYS A 160 -14.83 11.35 -3.18
N THR A 161 -15.90 10.79 -2.62
CA THR A 161 -15.83 9.53 -1.89
C THR A 161 -15.59 8.31 -2.80
N PHE A 162 -16.34 8.21 -3.90
CA PHE A 162 -16.26 7.06 -4.82
C PHE A 162 -15.29 7.31 -5.97
N GLY A 163 -15.37 8.49 -6.60
CA GLY A 163 -14.57 8.81 -7.77
C GLY A 163 -13.07 8.86 -7.45
N GLU A 164 -12.69 9.53 -6.37
CA GLU A 164 -11.28 9.65 -5.97
C GLU A 164 -10.70 8.34 -5.42
N SER A 165 -11.55 7.40 -4.95
CA SER A 165 -11.13 6.07 -4.50
C SER A 165 -10.92 5.09 -5.66
N ALA A 166 -11.47 5.37 -6.84
CA ALA A 166 -11.31 4.52 -8.02
C ALA A 166 -9.85 4.46 -8.45
N PHE A 167 -9.40 3.29 -8.94
CA PHE A 167 -8.03 3.11 -9.39
C PHE A 167 -7.68 4.04 -10.56
N SER A 168 -8.62 4.30 -11.46
CA SER A 168 -8.45 5.25 -12.59
C SER A 168 -8.09 6.67 -12.16
N TYR A 169 -8.45 7.08 -10.94
CA TYR A 169 -8.08 8.37 -10.34
C TYR A 169 -6.87 8.24 -9.39
N SER A 170 -6.95 7.32 -8.44
CA SER A 170 -5.95 7.18 -7.37
C SER A 170 -4.59 6.69 -7.87
N GLY A 171 -4.59 5.82 -8.89
CA GLY A 171 -3.37 5.33 -9.54
C GLY A 171 -2.57 6.46 -10.19
N PRO A 172 -3.16 7.17 -11.19
CA PRO A 172 -2.52 8.34 -11.81
C PRO A 172 -2.11 9.42 -10.82
N THR A 173 -2.96 9.74 -9.85
CA THR A 173 -2.65 10.73 -8.81
C THR A 173 -1.38 10.33 -8.04
N GLN A 174 -1.32 9.11 -7.55
CA GLN A 174 -0.14 8.61 -6.83
C GLN A 174 1.09 8.50 -7.74
N TRP A 175 0.93 8.04 -8.97
CA TRP A 175 2.00 7.90 -9.95
C TRP A 175 2.66 9.24 -10.29
N ASN A 176 1.86 10.27 -10.53
CA ASN A 176 2.35 11.59 -10.91
C ASN A 176 3.10 12.31 -9.77
N THR A 177 2.93 11.91 -8.51
CA THR A 177 3.71 12.43 -7.37
C THR A 177 5.13 11.86 -7.31
N LEU A 178 5.40 10.77 -8.02
CA LEU A 178 6.73 10.15 -7.99
C LEU A 178 7.78 11.01 -8.72
N PRO A 179 9.02 11.05 -8.22
CA PRO A 179 10.13 11.68 -8.92
C PRO A 179 10.33 11.11 -10.33
N HIS A 180 10.81 11.95 -11.24
CA HIS A 180 11.05 11.59 -12.64
C HIS A 180 11.94 10.35 -12.80
N ASN A 181 13.04 10.29 -12.06
CA ASN A 181 13.98 9.16 -12.10
C ASN A 181 13.32 7.82 -11.74
N LEU A 182 12.36 7.81 -10.80
CA LEU A 182 11.60 6.61 -10.46
C LEU A 182 10.68 6.18 -11.60
N ARG A 183 9.94 7.13 -12.19
CA ARG A 183 9.01 6.84 -13.27
C ARG A 183 9.71 6.27 -14.52
N HIS A 184 10.99 6.59 -14.71
CA HIS A 184 11.82 6.16 -15.84
C HIS A 184 12.74 4.95 -15.55
N ALA A 185 12.51 4.24 -14.45
CA ALA A 185 13.23 3.01 -14.17
C ALA A 185 13.14 2.01 -15.34
N GLN A 186 14.24 1.33 -15.64
CA GLN A 186 14.34 0.47 -16.82
C GLN A 186 13.71 -0.91 -16.59
N THR A 187 13.76 -1.42 -15.36
CA THR A 187 13.25 -2.74 -15.03
C THR A 187 12.30 -2.69 -13.85
N THR A 188 11.37 -3.64 -13.79
CA THR A 188 10.43 -3.79 -12.68
C THR A 188 11.15 -4.00 -11.35
N SER A 189 12.27 -4.73 -11.35
CA SER A 189 13.06 -4.98 -10.13
C SER A 189 13.70 -3.69 -9.62
N ALA A 190 14.35 -2.91 -10.51
CA ALA A 190 14.95 -1.62 -10.17
C ALA A 190 13.88 -0.64 -9.66
N PHE A 191 12.74 -0.55 -10.34
CA PHE A 191 11.62 0.28 -9.91
C PHE A 191 11.14 -0.07 -8.50
N LYS A 192 10.87 -1.35 -8.24
CA LYS A 192 10.39 -1.82 -6.93
C LYS A 192 11.38 -1.49 -5.80
N SER A 193 12.67 -1.68 -6.04
CA SER A 193 13.72 -1.38 -5.06
C SER A 193 13.82 0.12 -4.78
N GLN A 194 13.91 0.93 -5.82
CA GLN A 194 14.00 2.39 -5.72
C GLN A 194 12.74 3.00 -5.09
N LEU A 195 11.55 2.52 -5.50
CA LEU A 195 10.27 2.97 -4.93
C LEU A 195 10.19 2.66 -3.43
N LYS A 196 10.59 1.44 -3.03
CA LYS A 196 10.64 1.08 -1.60
C LYS A 196 11.55 2.01 -0.81
N THR A 197 12.73 2.32 -1.34
CA THR A 197 13.69 3.25 -0.72
C THR A 197 13.11 4.67 -0.62
N HIS A 198 12.49 5.15 -1.70
CA HIS A 198 11.85 6.48 -1.73
C HIS A 198 10.75 6.60 -0.67
N LEU A 199 9.82 5.65 -0.66
CA LEU A 199 8.72 5.63 0.31
C LEU A 199 9.21 5.43 1.76
N PHE A 200 10.29 4.69 1.94
CA PHE A 200 10.89 4.50 3.26
C PHE A 200 11.49 5.81 3.79
N ARG A 201 12.26 6.52 2.96
CA ARG A 201 12.77 7.85 3.33
C ARG A 201 11.64 8.81 3.63
N SER A 202 10.66 8.93 2.75
CA SER A 202 9.50 9.82 2.95
C SER A 202 8.67 9.50 4.22
N ALA A 203 8.74 8.28 4.73
CA ALA A 203 7.98 7.87 5.91
C ALA A 203 8.75 8.07 7.23
N PHE A 204 10.10 8.15 7.21
CA PHE A 204 10.94 8.12 8.41
C PHE A 204 11.98 9.25 8.51
N ASP A 205 12.18 10.03 7.46
CA ASP A 205 13.01 11.22 7.40
C ASP A 205 12.12 12.47 7.38
#